data_49255c1e1db09c602a70a6675ce7e11a
#
_entry.id   49255c1e1db09c602a70a6675ce7e11a
#
_cell.length_a   1.000
_cell.length_b   1.000
_cell.length_c   1.000
_cell.angle_alpha   90.00
_cell.angle_beta   90.00
_cell.angle_gamma   90.00
#
_symmetry.space_group_name_H-M   'P 1'
#
loop_
_entity.id
_entity.type
_entity.pdbx_description
1 polymer ?
#
loop_
_entity_poly.entity_id
_entity_poly.type
_entity_poly.pdbx_seq_one_letter_code
_entity_poly.pdbx_strand_id
1 'polypeptide(L)'
;MSAEHPQIKTEKAQIVSRFLKQIPPGEFNEAFSDLRMLVEDDNMMCEEAPTLCAVYNKDHFTPVQSKKCEVLLTRHNELEENYFLDPQNQISFKYDHLRRIPSDFQSHPEEDKKGELWRRALHESLKVYVDNHYPDGLCSVFVKDTAMRKIFVACIESHRYKPSAFWNGLWKSEWTFALAPASTSTQVTGVIMIQAHYFEDGNIHLIVVKDAEETLLVTDEAQTAKDFAKLVEKMENEIQSKIMEEYDHMNSNYIKYFRRQLPIIQTSLDWEKVVTVKTLEARAL
;
A
#
# COMPACT_ATOMS: atom_id res chain seq x y z
N MET A 1 21.77 -1.41 -15.63
CA MET A 1 20.91 -1.00 -16.76
C MET A 1 19.51 -0.92 -16.19
N SER A 2 18.92 0.27 -16.15
CA SER A 2 17.53 0.44 -15.69
C SER A 2 16.61 -0.23 -16.71
N ALA A 3 15.84 -1.22 -16.27
CA ALA A 3 14.78 -1.78 -17.09
C ALA A 3 13.82 -0.63 -17.46
N GLU A 4 13.68 -0.37 -18.75
CA GLU A 4 12.67 0.56 -19.26
C GLU A 4 11.32 -0.06 -18.92
N HIS A 5 10.53 0.64 -18.12
CA HIS A 5 9.16 0.25 -17.82
C HIS A 5 8.38 0.15 -19.15
N PRO A 6 7.51 -0.86 -19.32
CA PRO A 6 6.60 -0.90 -20.45
C PRO A 6 5.80 0.41 -20.45
N GLN A 7 6.06 1.26 -21.45
CA GLN A 7 5.41 2.56 -21.55
C GLN A 7 3.97 2.35 -22.04
N ILE A 8 3.03 2.81 -21.26
CA ILE A 8 1.63 2.96 -21.67
C ILE A 8 1.61 3.88 -22.87
N LYS A 9 1.20 3.36 -24.04
CA LYS A 9 1.47 3.96 -25.35
C LYS A 9 0.50 5.09 -25.71
N THR A 10 -0.73 5.06 -25.20
CA THR A 10 -1.76 6.03 -25.59
C THR A 10 -2.15 6.94 -24.43
N GLU A 11 -2.57 8.18 -24.75
CA GLU A 11 -3.07 9.14 -23.76
C GLU A 11 -4.30 8.59 -23.03
N LYS A 12 -5.23 7.93 -23.74
CA LYS A 12 -6.39 7.26 -23.13
C LYS A 12 -5.97 6.19 -22.12
N ALA A 13 -4.99 5.35 -22.45
CA ALA A 13 -4.49 4.32 -21.54
C ALA A 13 -3.77 4.93 -20.32
N GLN A 14 -3.09 6.07 -20.46
CA GLN A 14 -2.51 6.79 -19.33
C GLN A 14 -3.58 7.33 -18.39
N ILE A 15 -4.69 7.83 -18.91
CA ILE A 15 -5.84 8.27 -18.12
C ILE A 15 -6.44 7.06 -17.37
N VAL A 16 -6.69 5.96 -18.06
CA VAL A 16 -7.18 4.71 -17.44
C VAL A 16 -6.26 4.26 -16.32
N SER A 17 -4.94 4.26 -16.55
CA SER A 17 -3.95 3.90 -15.53
C SER A 17 -4.05 4.77 -14.28
N ARG A 18 -4.26 6.09 -14.43
CA ARG A 18 -4.42 7.00 -13.29
C ARG A 18 -5.65 6.66 -12.43
N PHE A 19 -6.77 6.35 -13.08
CA PHE A 19 -7.98 5.92 -12.37
C PHE A 19 -7.74 4.59 -11.66
N LEU A 20 -7.20 3.59 -12.35
CA LEU A 20 -6.94 2.27 -11.76
C LEU A 20 -6.01 2.35 -10.54
N LYS A 21 -4.99 3.19 -10.57
CA LYS A 21 -4.07 3.38 -9.43
C LYS A 21 -4.76 3.87 -8.15
N GLN A 22 -5.92 4.50 -8.28
CA GLN A 22 -6.68 5.00 -7.13
C GLN A 22 -7.69 3.98 -6.59
N ILE A 23 -7.89 2.86 -7.30
CA ILE A 23 -8.86 1.84 -6.90
C ILE A 23 -8.22 0.93 -5.84
N PRO A 24 -8.87 0.73 -4.68
CA PRO A 24 -8.34 -0.16 -3.66
C PRO A 24 -8.38 -1.64 -4.10
N PRO A 25 -7.53 -2.51 -3.52
CA PRO A 25 -7.57 -3.95 -3.78
C PRO A 25 -8.97 -4.53 -3.54
N GLY A 26 -9.39 -5.46 -4.41
CA GLY A 26 -10.73 -6.06 -4.37
C GLY A 26 -11.71 -5.45 -5.38
N GLU A 27 -11.66 -4.14 -5.64
CA GLU A 27 -12.56 -3.44 -6.58
C GLU A 27 -12.00 -3.32 -7.99
N PHE A 28 -10.77 -3.77 -8.23
CA PHE A 28 -10.06 -3.59 -9.51
C PHE A 28 -10.85 -4.10 -10.72
N ASN A 29 -11.43 -5.30 -10.63
CA ASN A 29 -12.10 -5.92 -11.78
C ASN A 29 -13.37 -5.16 -12.18
N GLU A 30 -14.12 -4.67 -11.20
CA GLU A 30 -15.32 -3.86 -11.43
C GLU A 30 -14.95 -2.53 -12.05
N ALA A 31 -14.01 -1.81 -11.44
CA ALA A 31 -13.52 -0.54 -11.98
C ALA A 31 -12.88 -0.67 -13.38
N PHE A 32 -12.16 -1.77 -13.63
CA PHE A 32 -11.61 -2.03 -14.97
C PHE A 32 -12.72 -2.23 -16.01
N SER A 33 -13.80 -2.94 -15.65
CA SER A 33 -14.95 -3.13 -16.54
C SER A 33 -15.70 -1.82 -16.81
N ASP A 34 -15.87 -0.98 -15.79
CA ASP A 34 -16.50 0.34 -15.93
C ASP A 34 -15.67 1.27 -16.82
N LEU A 35 -14.36 1.30 -16.62
CA LEU A 35 -13.44 2.08 -17.44
C LEU A 35 -13.44 1.61 -18.90
N ARG A 36 -13.55 0.30 -19.14
CA ARG A 36 -13.68 -0.26 -20.48
C ARG A 36 -14.95 0.24 -21.18
N MET A 37 -16.08 0.30 -20.48
CA MET A 37 -17.32 0.86 -21.02
C MET A 37 -17.21 2.36 -21.31
N LEU A 38 -16.56 3.12 -20.43
CA LEU A 38 -16.41 4.57 -20.57
C LEU A 38 -15.47 4.97 -21.72
N VAL A 39 -14.43 4.18 -21.96
CA VAL A 39 -13.43 4.47 -23.02
C VAL A 39 -13.93 4.13 -24.41
N GLU A 40 -14.85 3.19 -24.54
CA GLU A 40 -15.42 2.70 -25.81
C GLU A 40 -14.36 2.28 -26.86
N ASP A 41 -13.23 1.72 -26.38
CA ASP A 41 -12.11 1.27 -27.22
C ASP A 41 -11.58 -0.07 -26.71
N ASP A 42 -12.31 -1.13 -27.05
CA ASP A 42 -11.98 -2.49 -26.61
C ASP A 42 -10.62 -2.99 -27.11
N ASN A 43 -10.21 -2.56 -28.31
CA ASN A 43 -8.91 -2.98 -28.86
C ASN A 43 -7.77 -2.41 -28.02
N MET A 44 -7.81 -1.12 -27.75
CA MET A 44 -6.82 -0.46 -26.89
C MET A 44 -6.81 -1.07 -25.48
N MET A 45 -8.00 -1.29 -24.89
CA MET A 45 -8.08 -1.89 -23.55
C MET A 45 -7.52 -3.31 -23.51
N CYS A 46 -7.76 -4.13 -24.53
CA CYS A 46 -7.19 -5.48 -24.60
C CYS A 46 -5.67 -5.48 -24.81
N GLU A 47 -5.15 -4.58 -25.62
CA GLU A 47 -3.71 -4.46 -25.86
C GLU A 47 -2.94 -3.95 -24.62
N GLU A 48 -3.51 -2.97 -23.92
CA GLU A 48 -2.86 -2.36 -22.76
C GLU A 48 -3.17 -3.07 -21.42
N ALA A 49 -4.16 -3.96 -21.37
CA ALA A 49 -4.56 -4.65 -20.14
C ALA A 49 -3.40 -5.32 -19.39
N PRO A 50 -2.46 -6.05 -20.02
CA PRO A 50 -1.33 -6.65 -19.31
C PRO A 50 -0.47 -5.60 -18.61
N THR A 51 -0.19 -4.49 -19.30
CA THR A 51 0.62 -3.37 -18.79
C THR A 51 -0.11 -2.63 -17.65
N LEU A 52 -1.40 -2.35 -17.81
CA LEU A 52 -2.23 -1.70 -16.79
C LEU A 52 -2.30 -2.55 -15.53
N CYS A 53 -2.54 -3.85 -15.66
CA CYS A 53 -2.53 -4.77 -14.52
C CYS A 53 -1.16 -4.89 -13.86
N ALA A 54 -0.07 -4.91 -14.64
CA ALA A 54 1.29 -4.97 -14.12
C ALA A 54 1.62 -3.72 -13.29
N VAL A 55 1.28 -2.53 -13.79
CA VAL A 55 1.46 -1.27 -13.07
C VAL A 55 0.65 -1.27 -11.79
N TYR A 56 -0.64 -1.63 -11.87
CA TYR A 56 -1.52 -1.69 -10.70
C TYR A 56 -0.97 -2.63 -9.62
N ASN A 57 -0.65 -3.87 -9.98
CA ASN A 57 -0.20 -4.88 -9.03
C ASN A 57 1.11 -4.48 -8.32
N LYS A 58 2.05 -3.86 -9.04
CA LYS A 58 3.31 -3.36 -8.45
C LYS A 58 3.09 -2.13 -7.57
N ASP A 59 2.22 -1.23 -7.97
CA ASP A 59 1.93 -0.02 -7.18
C ASP A 59 1.16 -0.34 -5.89
N HIS A 60 0.34 -1.39 -5.88
CA HIS A 60 -0.45 -1.82 -4.70
C HIS A 60 0.22 -2.89 -3.85
N PHE A 61 1.46 -3.25 -4.16
CA PHE A 61 2.21 -4.31 -3.45
C PHE A 61 1.42 -5.61 -3.36
N THR A 62 0.82 -6.04 -4.49
CA THR A 62 -0.10 -7.18 -4.52
C THR A 62 0.55 -8.43 -3.91
N PRO A 63 -0.07 -9.03 -2.87
CA PRO A 63 0.40 -10.29 -2.31
C PRO A 63 0.28 -11.43 -3.31
N VAL A 64 1.33 -12.24 -3.42
CA VAL A 64 1.36 -13.44 -4.27
C VAL A 64 1.87 -14.61 -3.49
N GLN A 65 1.13 -15.72 -3.54
CA GLN A 65 1.55 -16.98 -2.99
C GLN A 65 2.74 -17.53 -3.81
N SER A 66 3.92 -17.46 -3.25
CA SER A 66 5.08 -18.19 -3.72
C SER A 66 5.00 -19.65 -3.26
N LYS A 67 6.02 -20.48 -3.49
CA LYS A 67 5.96 -21.90 -3.14
C LYS A 67 5.64 -22.18 -1.66
N LYS A 68 6.15 -21.37 -0.73
CA LYS A 68 6.08 -21.61 0.72
C LYS A 68 5.55 -20.42 1.53
N CYS A 69 5.63 -19.22 1.00
CA CYS A 69 5.22 -18.00 1.68
C CYS A 69 4.58 -17.03 0.69
N GLU A 70 3.97 -16.00 1.21
CA GLU A 70 3.50 -14.87 0.41
C GLU A 70 4.61 -13.84 0.26
N VAL A 71 4.70 -13.24 -0.92
CA VAL A 71 5.64 -12.17 -1.23
C VAL A 71 4.90 -11.03 -1.91
N LEU A 72 5.31 -9.80 -1.63
CA LEU A 72 4.74 -8.61 -2.25
C LEU A 72 5.35 -8.39 -3.64
N LEU A 73 4.51 -8.20 -4.65
CA LEU A 73 4.94 -7.75 -5.98
C LEU A 73 5.20 -6.25 -5.94
N THR A 74 6.43 -5.88 -6.19
CA THR A 74 6.85 -4.48 -6.19
C THR A 74 7.81 -4.21 -7.34
N ARG A 75 8.07 -2.95 -7.64
CA ARG A 75 9.17 -2.56 -8.56
C ARG A 75 10.57 -2.90 -8.02
N HIS A 76 10.69 -3.24 -6.73
CA HIS A 76 11.98 -3.47 -6.08
C HIS A 76 12.46 -4.90 -6.22
N ASN A 77 11.54 -5.85 -6.43
CA ASN A 77 11.86 -7.26 -6.64
C ASN A 77 11.62 -7.75 -8.08
N GLU A 78 11.29 -6.86 -9.00
CA GLU A 78 11.23 -7.18 -10.43
C GLU A 78 12.66 -7.28 -10.97
N LEU A 79 13.06 -8.46 -11.46
CA LEU A 79 14.36 -8.74 -12.03
C LEU A 79 14.39 -8.39 -13.52
N GLU A 80 13.42 -8.95 -14.26
CA GLU A 80 13.14 -8.73 -15.65
C GLU A 80 11.62 -8.57 -15.84
N GLU A 81 11.17 -8.27 -17.02
CA GLU A 81 9.73 -8.07 -17.29
C GLU A 81 8.90 -9.27 -16.81
N ASN A 82 8.03 -9.02 -15.82
CA ASN A 82 7.15 -10.01 -15.18
C ASN A 82 7.88 -11.14 -14.40
N TYR A 83 9.19 -11.05 -14.19
CA TYR A 83 9.92 -11.96 -13.29
C TYR A 83 10.22 -11.29 -11.96
N PHE A 84 9.84 -11.94 -10.88
CA PHE A 84 9.94 -11.39 -9.52
C PHE A 84 10.77 -12.28 -8.61
N LEU A 85 11.57 -11.65 -7.77
CA LEU A 85 12.37 -12.31 -6.74
C LEU A 85 11.54 -12.52 -5.48
N ASP A 86 11.56 -13.76 -4.98
CA ASP A 86 11.20 -14.08 -3.60
C ASP A 86 12.49 -14.27 -2.80
N PRO A 87 12.91 -13.24 -2.05
CA PRO A 87 14.21 -13.29 -1.37
C PRO A 87 14.21 -14.24 -0.17
N GLN A 88 13.05 -14.62 0.36
CA GLN A 88 12.97 -15.55 1.49
C GLN A 88 13.24 -16.99 1.08
N ASN A 89 12.71 -17.39 -0.05
CA ASN A 89 12.91 -18.73 -0.59
C ASN A 89 14.07 -18.81 -1.58
N GLN A 90 14.74 -17.70 -1.88
CA GLN A 90 15.81 -17.60 -2.88
C GLN A 90 15.39 -18.19 -4.24
N ILE A 91 14.21 -17.80 -4.70
CA ILE A 91 13.65 -18.19 -5.98
C ILE A 91 13.16 -16.98 -6.76
N SER A 92 13.19 -17.09 -8.06
CA SER A 92 12.47 -16.17 -8.96
C SER A 92 11.29 -16.90 -9.59
N PHE A 93 10.28 -16.16 -9.99
CA PHE A 93 9.11 -16.69 -10.64
C PHE A 93 8.55 -15.68 -11.64
N LYS A 94 7.92 -16.18 -12.69
CA LYS A 94 7.17 -15.37 -13.62
C LYS A 94 5.74 -15.16 -13.12
N TYR A 95 5.22 -13.94 -13.23
CA TYR A 95 3.86 -13.63 -12.80
C TYR A 95 2.99 -13.13 -13.97
N ASP A 96 1.89 -13.83 -14.20
CA ASP A 96 0.84 -13.38 -15.14
C ASP A 96 -0.09 -12.39 -14.42
N HIS A 97 0.07 -11.10 -14.69
CA HIS A 97 -0.69 -10.04 -14.04
C HIS A 97 -2.19 -10.05 -14.33
N LEU A 98 -2.60 -10.59 -15.50
CA LEU A 98 -4.01 -10.72 -15.86
C LEU A 98 -4.68 -11.89 -15.16
N ARG A 99 -4.03 -13.07 -15.20
CA ARG A 99 -4.56 -14.29 -14.60
C ARG A 99 -4.28 -14.38 -13.12
N ARG A 100 -3.33 -13.56 -12.60
CA ARG A 100 -2.85 -13.58 -11.22
C ARG A 100 -2.24 -14.92 -10.80
N ILE A 101 -1.48 -15.53 -11.70
CA ILE A 101 -0.88 -16.87 -11.51
C ILE A 101 0.65 -16.76 -11.58
N PRO A 102 1.36 -17.18 -10.51
CA PRO A 102 2.80 -17.35 -10.57
C PRO A 102 3.16 -18.66 -11.30
N SER A 103 4.22 -18.65 -12.06
CA SER A 103 4.73 -19.79 -12.84
C SER A 103 6.25 -19.73 -12.97
N ASP A 104 6.85 -20.70 -13.61
CA ASP A 104 8.28 -20.75 -13.95
C ASP A 104 9.20 -20.43 -12.75
N PHE A 105 9.04 -21.20 -11.67
CA PHE A 105 9.85 -21.03 -10.46
C PHE A 105 11.27 -21.56 -10.67
N GLN A 106 12.25 -20.66 -10.56
CA GLN A 106 13.66 -20.95 -10.72
C GLN A 106 14.43 -20.69 -9.42
N SER A 107 15.52 -21.41 -9.20
CA SER A 107 16.41 -21.11 -8.07
C SER A 107 17.18 -19.83 -8.35
N HIS A 108 17.18 -18.91 -7.39
CA HIS A 108 17.91 -17.65 -7.48
C HIS A 108 18.70 -17.42 -6.19
N PRO A 109 19.82 -18.16 -6.02
CA PRO A 109 20.61 -18.04 -4.80
C PRO A 109 21.24 -16.66 -4.69
N GLU A 110 21.20 -16.09 -3.50
CA GLU A 110 21.82 -14.80 -3.22
C GLU A 110 23.35 -14.95 -3.16
N GLU A 111 24.05 -14.17 -3.96
CA GLU A 111 25.53 -14.17 -4.00
C GLU A 111 26.11 -13.35 -2.84
N ASP A 112 25.44 -12.28 -2.42
CA ASP A 112 25.87 -11.41 -1.33
C ASP A 112 25.41 -11.90 0.04
N LYS A 113 26.17 -12.78 0.64
CA LYS A 113 25.88 -13.32 1.98
C LYS A 113 25.76 -12.25 3.07
N LYS A 114 26.50 -11.15 2.97
CA LYS A 114 26.48 -10.08 3.97
C LYS A 114 25.20 -9.26 3.86
N GLY A 115 24.80 -8.86 2.67
CA GLY A 115 23.52 -8.18 2.44
C GLY A 115 22.33 -9.02 2.85
N GLU A 116 22.40 -10.32 2.60
CA GLU A 116 21.34 -11.27 2.98
C GLU A 116 21.19 -11.41 4.51
N LEU A 117 22.27 -11.38 5.30
CA LEU A 117 22.17 -11.37 6.77
C LEU A 117 21.41 -10.14 7.27
N TRP A 118 21.74 -8.95 6.77
CA TRP A 118 21.05 -7.72 7.09
C TRP A 118 19.57 -7.78 6.65
N ARG A 119 19.32 -8.20 5.43
CA ARG A 119 17.95 -8.32 4.90
C ARG A 119 17.07 -9.24 5.76
N ARG A 120 17.61 -10.40 6.18
CA ARG A 120 16.88 -11.35 7.05
C ARG A 120 16.59 -10.75 8.41
N ALA A 121 17.57 -10.15 9.07
CA ALA A 121 17.37 -9.52 10.37
C ALA A 121 16.30 -8.43 10.31
N LEU A 122 16.33 -7.58 9.27
CA LEU A 122 15.33 -6.55 9.02
C LEU A 122 13.95 -7.15 8.78
N HIS A 123 13.85 -8.18 7.93
CA HIS A 123 12.59 -8.84 7.63
C HIS A 123 11.99 -9.50 8.87
N GLU A 124 12.76 -10.24 9.66
CA GLU A 124 12.30 -10.90 10.88
C GLU A 124 11.76 -9.90 11.91
N SER A 125 12.50 -8.80 12.13
CA SER A 125 12.07 -7.76 13.07
C SER A 125 10.81 -7.03 12.58
N LEU A 126 10.75 -6.71 11.28
CA LEU A 126 9.59 -6.04 10.68
C LEU A 126 8.36 -6.95 10.65
N LYS A 127 8.56 -8.24 10.41
CA LYS A 127 7.47 -9.23 10.44
C LYS A 127 6.81 -9.30 11.81
N VAL A 128 7.58 -9.28 12.89
CA VAL A 128 7.01 -9.23 14.26
C VAL A 128 6.14 -8.00 14.47
N TYR A 129 6.56 -6.85 13.96
CA TYR A 129 5.76 -5.62 14.00
C TYR A 129 4.45 -5.78 13.20
N VAL A 130 4.55 -6.25 11.96
CA VAL A 130 3.39 -6.41 11.07
C VAL A 130 2.39 -7.43 11.63
N ASP A 131 2.86 -8.58 12.09
CA ASP A 131 2.02 -9.63 12.67
C ASP A 131 1.24 -9.13 13.92
N ASN A 132 1.79 -8.16 14.66
CA ASN A 132 1.14 -7.60 15.85
C ASN A 132 0.14 -6.46 15.53
N HIS A 133 0.34 -5.71 14.45
CA HIS A 133 -0.43 -4.50 14.16
C HIS A 133 -1.39 -4.65 12.97
N TYR A 134 -1.10 -5.56 12.04
CA TYR A 134 -1.88 -5.75 10.82
C TYR A 134 -2.38 -7.20 10.71
N PRO A 135 -3.67 -7.47 11.01
CA PRO A 135 -4.19 -8.85 11.07
C PRO A 135 -3.98 -9.68 9.79
N ASP A 136 -4.02 -9.04 8.63
CA ASP A 136 -3.83 -9.66 7.32
C ASP A 136 -2.63 -9.03 6.60
N GLY A 137 -1.71 -8.43 7.36
CA GLY A 137 -0.58 -7.67 6.83
C GLY A 137 0.57 -8.55 6.37
N LEU A 138 1.24 -8.09 5.34
CA LEU A 138 2.45 -8.70 4.80
C LEU A 138 3.58 -7.69 4.71
N CYS A 139 4.79 -8.16 4.88
CA CYS A 139 5.99 -7.37 4.62
C CYS A 139 7.00 -8.12 3.76
N SER A 140 7.74 -7.37 2.98
CA SER A 140 8.87 -7.88 2.21
C SER A 140 10.03 -6.90 2.30
N VAL A 141 11.25 -7.42 2.48
CA VAL A 141 12.47 -6.60 2.52
C VAL A 141 13.38 -7.02 1.38
N PHE A 142 13.79 -6.04 0.61
CA PHE A 142 14.65 -6.20 -0.56
C PHE A 142 15.98 -5.48 -0.34
N VAL A 143 17.03 -5.99 -0.94
CA VAL A 143 18.34 -5.34 -0.96
C VAL A 143 18.76 -5.08 -2.40
N LYS A 144 19.28 -3.87 -2.65
CA LYS A 144 19.88 -3.48 -3.92
C LYS A 144 21.31 -3.10 -3.67
N ASP A 145 22.22 -3.78 -4.34
CA ASP A 145 23.64 -3.51 -4.23
C ASP A 145 24.07 -2.44 -5.24
N THR A 146 24.74 -1.42 -4.75
CA THR A 146 25.38 -0.41 -5.58
C THR A 146 26.86 -0.35 -5.26
N ALA A 147 27.69 0.16 -6.17
CA ALA A 147 29.15 0.16 -6.03
C ALA A 147 29.68 0.72 -4.70
N MET A 148 28.93 1.58 -4.00
CA MET A 148 29.39 2.25 -2.79
C MET A 148 28.56 1.93 -1.54
N ARG A 149 27.33 1.42 -1.67
CA ARG A 149 26.41 1.22 -0.56
C ARG A 149 25.34 0.19 -0.88
N LYS A 150 24.80 -0.42 0.17
CA LYS A 150 23.64 -1.31 0.07
C LYS A 150 22.37 -0.53 0.40
N ILE A 151 21.39 -0.60 -0.46
CA ILE A 151 20.08 0.04 -0.27
C ILE A 151 19.10 -1.05 0.14
N PHE A 152 18.48 -0.87 1.29
CA PHE A 152 17.41 -1.72 1.79
C PHE A 152 16.08 -1.04 1.56
N VAL A 153 15.12 -1.79 1.05
CA VAL A 153 13.75 -1.34 0.84
C VAL A 153 12.82 -2.31 1.54
N ALA A 154 12.06 -1.81 2.49
CA ALA A 154 11.05 -2.56 3.22
C ALA A 154 9.66 -2.10 2.77
N CYS A 155 8.84 -3.02 2.31
CA CYS A 155 7.48 -2.78 1.89
C CYS A 155 6.53 -3.49 2.85
N ILE A 156 5.50 -2.77 3.30
CA ILE A 156 4.39 -3.31 4.12
C ILE A 156 3.11 -3.08 3.34
N GLU A 157 2.23 -4.07 3.36
CA GLU A 157 0.90 -3.99 2.78
C GLU A 157 -0.09 -4.70 3.68
N SER A 158 -1.25 -4.08 3.89
CA SER A 158 -2.41 -4.70 4.53
C SER A 158 -3.66 -4.12 3.90
N HIS A 159 -4.52 -4.98 3.39
CA HIS A 159 -5.81 -4.55 2.86
C HIS A 159 -6.94 -5.40 3.42
N ARG A 160 -8.11 -4.81 3.50
CA ARG A 160 -9.31 -5.50 3.94
C ARG A 160 -10.52 -5.04 3.15
N TYR A 161 -11.04 -5.94 2.34
CA TYR A 161 -12.23 -5.70 1.54
C TYR A 161 -13.42 -6.45 2.13
N LYS A 162 -14.47 -5.69 2.54
CA LYS A 162 -15.71 -6.24 3.10
C LYS A 162 -16.92 -5.70 2.33
N PRO A 163 -17.26 -6.29 1.18
CA PRO A 163 -18.39 -5.84 0.38
C PRO A 163 -19.73 -5.92 1.13
N SER A 164 -19.90 -6.89 2.01
CA SER A 164 -21.10 -7.00 2.86
C SER A 164 -21.25 -5.91 3.91
N ALA A 165 -20.20 -5.17 4.20
CA ALA A 165 -20.19 -4.03 5.12
C ALA A 165 -19.91 -2.72 4.37
N PHE A 166 -19.92 -2.74 3.04
CA PHE A 166 -19.77 -1.59 2.13
C PHE A 166 -18.49 -0.79 2.34
N TRP A 167 -17.41 -1.44 2.76
CA TRP A 167 -16.14 -0.74 2.91
C TRP A 167 -14.93 -1.54 2.43
N ASN A 168 -13.91 -0.79 2.03
CA ASN A 168 -12.62 -1.28 1.63
C ASN A 168 -11.52 -0.40 2.23
N GLY A 169 -10.45 -1.00 2.68
CA GLY A 169 -9.33 -0.30 3.27
C GLY A 169 -8.00 -0.88 2.82
N LEU A 170 -7.04 -0.01 2.57
CA LEU A 170 -5.66 -0.34 2.26
C LEU A 170 -4.72 0.51 3.12
N TRP A 171 -3.74 -0.15 3.70
CA TRP A 171 -2.54 0.47 4.26
C TRP A 171 -1.33 -0.07 3.52
N LYS A 172 -0.50 0.80 2.98
CA LYS A 172 0.80 0.41 2.45
C LYS A 172 1.87 1.41 2.84
N SER A 173 3.08 0.91 3.09
CA SER A 173 4.23 1.76 3.32
C SER A 173 5.48 1.20 2.65
N GLU A 174 6.34 2.09 2.22
CA GLU A 174 7.64 1.81 1.61
C GLU A 174 8.71 2.57 2.38
N TRP A 175 9.67 1.86 2.94
CA TRP A 175 10.75 2.41 3.76
C TRP A 175 12.09 2.11 3.13
N THR A 176 12.91 3.13 2.91
CA THR A 176 14.20 3.00 2.24
C THR A 176 15.31 3.62 3.07
N PHE A 177 16.41 2.92 3.18
CA PHE A 177 17.65 3.45 3.75
C PHE A 177 18.89 2.80 3.11
N ALA A 178 20.03 3.45 3.21
CA ALA A 178 21.26 2.99 2.61
C ALA A 178 22.36 2.79 3.66
N LEU A 179 22.98 1.63 3.67
CA LEU A 179 24.15 1.35 4.52
C LEU A 179 25.44 1.53 3.70
N ALA A 180 26.25 2.48 4.14
CA ALA A 180 27.63 2.61 3.66
C ALA A 180 28.59 1.89 4.61
N PRO A 181 29.75 1.40 4.12
CA PRO A 181 30.77 0.82 4.97
C PRO A 181 31.20 1.80 6.08
N ALA A 182 31.22 1.34 7.33
CA ALA A 182 31.62 2.11 8.51
C ALA A 182 30.71 3.31 8.88
N SER A 183 29.49 3.43 8.33
CA SER A 183 28.55 4.44 8.80
C SER A 183 27.96 4.04 10.16
N THR A 184 27.87 5.01 11.08
CA THR A 184 27.26 4.84 12.41
C THR A 184 25.80 5.28 12.45
N SER A 185 25.32 5.93 11.39
CA SER A 185 23.93 6.36 11.23
C SER A 185 23.55 6.42 9.77
N THR A 186 22.28 6.30 9.50
CA THR A 186 21.70 6.43 8.16
C THR A 186 20.36 7.14 8.22
N GLN A 187 19.98 7.80 7.13
CA GLN A 187 18.67 8.39 6.97
C GLN A 187 17.70 7.33 6.44
N VAL A 188 16.58 7.18 7.13
CA VAL A 188 15.46 6.35 6.69
C VAL A 188 14.40 7.27 6.11
N THR A 189 13.99 7.00 4.89
CA THR A 189 12.87 7.69 4.25
C THR A 189 11.71 6.73 4.08
N GLY A 190 10.50 7.17 4.38
CA GLY A 190 9.28 6.38 4.26
C GLY A 190 8.21 7.11 3.47
N VAL A 191 7.42 6.37 2.72
CA VAL A 191 6.19 6.84 2.09
C VAL A 191 5.06 5.94 2.56
N ILE A 192 4.07 6.53 3.25
CA ILE A 192 2.92 5.81 3.77
C ILE A 192 1.69 6.25 2.99
N MET A 193 0.91 5.31 2.50
CA MET A 193 -0.36 5.53 1.83
C MET A 193 -1.46 4.77 2.55
N ILE A 194 -2.52 5.52 2.88
CA ILE A 194 -3.73 4.97 3.49
C ILE A 194 -4.88 5.29 2.55
N GLN A 195 -5.70 4.30 2.29
CA GLN A 195 -6.87 4.43 1.43
C GLN A 195 -8.07 3.80 2.13
N ALA A 196 -9.19 4.50 2.16
CA ALA A 196 -10.44 4.00 2.68
C ALA A 196 -11.57 4.35 1.71
N HIS A 197 -12.38 3.37 1.35
CA HIS A 197 -13.53 3.53 0.50
C HIS A 197 -14.78 2.98 1.19
N TYR A 198 -15.80 3.81 1.31
CA TYR A 198 -17.11 3.47 1.86
C TYR A 198 -18.20 3.79 0.85
N PHE A 199 -19.07 2.81 0.53
CA PHE A 199 -19.96 2.88 -0.62
C PHE A 199 -21.42 2.38 -0.37
N GLU A 200 -21.93 2.44 0.89
CA GLU A 200 -23.32 2.05 1.20
C GLU A 200 -24.34 3.07 0.66
N ASP A 201 -24.48 4.20 1.35
CA ASP A 201 -25.46 5.26 1.00
C ASP A 201 -24.81 6.46 0.30
N GLY A 202 -23.58 6.34 -0.06
CA GLY A 202 -22.77 7.36 -0.70
C GLY A 202 -21.46 6.76 -1.22
N ASN A 203 -20.61 7.60 -1.76
CA ASN A 203 -19.30 7.21 -2.20
C ASN A 203 -18.28 8.12 -1.52
N ILE A 204 -17.62 7.61 -0.48
CA ILE A 204 -16.59 8.34 0.25
C ILE A 204 -15.26 7.64 0.02
N HIS A 205 -14.37 8.30 -0.68
CA HIS A 205 -13.04 7.80 -0.95
C HIS A 205 -12.01 8.73 -0.33
N LEU A 206 -11.30 8.22 0.68
CA LEU A 206 -10.21 8.92 1.35
C LEU A 206 -8.88 8.32 0.91
N ILE A 207 -7.99 9.16 0.44
CA ILE A 207 -6.59 8.80 0.15
C ILE A 207 -5.69 9.75 0.91
N VAL A 208 -4.82 9.21 1.75
CA VAL A 208 -3.81 9.96 2.50
C VAL A 208 -2.44 9.43 2.10
N VAL A 209 -1.56 10.32 1.67
CA VAL A 209 -0.15 9.99 1.41
C VAL A 209 0.72 10.89 2.28
N LYS A 210 1.66 10.29 2.99
CA LYS A 210 2.58 10.98 3.89
C LYS A 210 4.00 10.50 3.67
N ASP A 211 4.90 11.48 3.56
CA ASP A 211 6.33 11.24 3.62
C ASP A 211 6.81 11.28 5.08
N ALA A 212 7.75 10.41 5.39
CA ALA A 212 8.40 10.30 6.69
C ALA A 212 9.91 10.27 6.50
N GLU A 213 10.63 10.91 7.40
CA GLU A 213 12.08 10.95 7.38
C GLU A 213 12.61 10.95 8.82
N GLU A 214 13.52 10.02 9.14
CA GLU A 214 14.08 9.88 10.48
C GLU A 214 15.51 9.30 10.40
N THR A 215 16.32 9.54 11.42
CA THR A 215 17.69 9.04 11.50
C THR A 215 17.73 7.73 12.28
N LEU A 216 18.33 6.69 11.69
CA LEU A 216 18.55 5.39 12.30
C LEU A 216 20.04 5.25 12.68
N LEU A 217 20.31 4.86 13.92
CA LEU A 217 21.65 4.49 14.37
C LEU A 217 22.00 3.08 13.87
N VAL A 218 23.19 2.94 13.32
CA VAL A 218 23.67 1.68 12.78
C VAL A 218 24.68 1.08 13.74
N THR A 219 24.37 -0.12 14.23
CA THR A 219 25.23 -0.92 15.13
C THR A 219 25.54 -2.28 14.51
N ASP A 220 24.99 -3.34 15.05
CA ASP A 220 24.99 -4.68 14.45
C ASP A 220 23.65 -4.97 13.74
N GLU A 221 23.60 -6.04 12.98
CA GLU A 221 22.45 -6.42 12.18
C GLU A 221 21.19 -6.58 13.03
N ALA A 222 21.28 -7.26 14.17
CA ALA A 222 20.12 -7.60 14.99
C ALA A 222 19.57 -6.38 15.73
N GLN A 223 20.44 -5.53 16.27
CA GLN A 223 20.01 -4.32 17.00
C GLN A 223 19.47 -3.27 16.04
N THR A 224 20.17 -3.01 14.95
CA THR A 224 19.71 -2.06 13.91
C THR A 224 18.37 -2.48 13.34
N ALA A 225 18.14 -3.78 13.11
CA ALA A 225 16.86 -4.28 12.62
C ALA A 225 15.71 -4.05 13.61
N LYS A 226 15.95 -4.25 14.90
CA LYS A 226 14.95 -3.94 15.96
C LYS A 226 14.66 -2.44 16.06
N ASP A 227 15.70 -1.61 15.97
CA ASP A 227 15.56 -0.17 16.07
C ASP A 227 14.85 0.38 14.81
N PHE A 228 15.11 -0.20 13.63
CA PHE A 228 14.37 0.09 12.40
C PHE A 228 12.88 -0.26 12.54
N ALA A 229 12.55 -1.46 13.01
CA ALA A 229 11.14 -1.84 13.21
C ALA A 229 10.40 -0.93 14.19
N LYS A 230 11.05 -0.52 15.30
CA LYS A 230 10.49 0.45 16.25
C LYS A 230 10.33 1.85 15.65
N LEU A 231 11.25 2.25 14.77
CA LEU A 231 11.17 3.53 14.07
C LEU A 231 9.94 3.53 13.14
N VAL A 232 9.75 2.46 12.35
CA VAL A 232 8.58 2.28 11.48
C VAL A 232 7.30 2.31 12.31
N GLU A 233 7.22 1.52 13.39
CA GLU A 233 6.09 1.50 14.33
C GLU A 233 5.74 2.88 14.87
N LYS A 234 6.75 3.63 15.36
CA LYS A 234 6.56 4.99 15.86
C LYS A 234 5.97 5.91 14.81
N MET A 235 6.56 5.91 13.60
CA MET A 235 6.14 6.82 12.53
C MET A 235 4.73 6.49 12.02
N GLU A 236 4.41 5.21 11.85
CA GLU A 236 3.09 4.77 11.41
C GLU A 236 2.01 5.04 12.48
N ASN A 237 2.30 4.84 13.76
CA ASN A 237 1.41 5.19 14.87
C ASN A 237 1.15 6.70 14.95
N GLU A 238 2.17 7.54 14.77
CA GLU A 238 2.01 9.00 14.73
C GLU A 238 1.09 9.46 13.60
N ILE A 239 1.21 8.84 12.42
CA ILE A 239 0.37 9.16 11.27
C ILE A 239 -1.07 8.70 11.51
N GLN A 240 -1.25 7.50 12.05
CA GLN A 240 -2.57 6.98 12.38
C GLN A 240 -3.28 7.86 13.42
N SER A 241 -2.58 8.27 14.46
CA SER A 241 -3.13 9.17 15.49
C SER A 241 -3.56 10.52 14.90
N LYS A 242 -2.72 11.13 14.05
CA LYS A 242 -3.05 12.38 13.37
C LYS A 242 -4.28 12.26 12.46
N ILE A 243 -4.42 11.14 11.72
CA ILE A 243 -5.60 10.92 10.88
C ILE A 243 -6.86 10.79 11.73
N MET A 244 -6.80 10.11 12.87
CA MET A 244 -7.93 10.00 13.80
C MET A 244 -8.32 11.37 14.37
N GLU A 245 -7.34 12.17 14.80
CA GLU A 245 -7.57 13.54 15.29
C GLU A 245 -8.21 14.41 14.21
N GLU A 246 -7.70 14.40 12.98
CA GLU A 246 -8.24 15.17 11.86
C GLU A 246 -9.66 14.71 11.47
N TYR A 247 -9.93 13.40 11.54
CA TYR A 247 -11.27 12.87 11.30
C TYR A 247 -12.26 13.39 12.35
N ASP A 248 -11.90 13.41 13.62
CA ASP A 248 -12.74 13.94 14.71
C ASP A 248 -12.95 15.46 14.56
N HIS A 249 -11.91 16.19 14.19
CA HIS A 249 -12.00 17.62 13.86
C HIS A 249 -12.91 17.88 12.67
N MET A 250 -12.78 17.09 11.60
CA MET A 250 -13.60 17.21 10.40
C MET A 250 -15.07 16.96 10.71
N ASN A 251 -15.37 15.92 11.48
CA ASN A 251 -16.75 15.58 11.87
C ASN A 251 -17.36 16.64 12.82
N SER A 252 -16.62 17.11 13.81
CA SER A 252 -17.15 18.05 14.81
C SER A 252 -17.22 19.49 14.32
N ASN A 253 -16.32 19.95 13.46
CA ASN A 253 -16.20 21.34 13.07
C ASN A 253 -16.55 21.59 11.59
N TYR A 254 -15.84 20.94 10.65
CA TYR A 254 -15.98 21.30 9.23
C TYR A 254 -17.28 20.82 8.59
N ILE A 255 -17.71 19.60 8.83
CA ILE A 255 -18.96 19.08 8.24
C ILE A 255 -20.18 19.89 8.72
N LYS A 256 -20.15 20.43 9.94
CA LYS A 256 -21.22 21.30 10.44
C LYS A 256 -21.32 22.61 9.67
N TYR A 257 -20.21 23.19 9.23
CA TYR A 257 -20.19 24.43 8.45
C TYR A 257 -20.67 24.24 7.01
N PHE A 258 -20.46 23.07 6.41
CA PHE A 258 -20.90 22.76 5.05
C PHE A 258 -22.38 22.36 4.96
N ARG A 259 -23.07 22.21 6.11
CA ARG A 259 -24.49 21.86 6.11
C ARG A 259 -25.34 23.00 5.56
N ARG A 260 -26.02 22.70 4.46
CA ARG A 260 -26.92 23.65 3.82
C ARG A 260 -28.10 23.98 4.75
N GLN A 261 -28.51 25.25 4.78
CA GLN A 261 -29.76 25.66 5.42
C GLN A 261 -30.97 24.99 4.75
N LEU A 262 -31.99 24.66 5.54
CA LEU A 262 -33.22 24.10 5.00
C LEU A 262 -33.90 25.10 4.06
N PRO A 263 -34.34 24.67 2.85
CA PRO A 263 -34.77 25.59 1.80
C PRO A 263 -36.00 26.43 2.13
N ILE A 264 -36.88 25.96 3.01
CA ILE A 264 -38.12 26.65 3.35
C ILE A 264 -37.95 27.56 4.56
N ILE A 265 -37.35 27.04 5.64
CA ILE A 265 -37.24 27.77 6.91
C ILE A 265 -35.94 28.51 7.09
N GLN A 266 -34.98 28.30 6.20
CA GLN A 266 -33.65 28.91 6.19
C GLN A 266 -32.86 28.75 7.51
N THR A 267 -33.18 27.75 8.30
CA THR A 267 -32.51 27.41 9.55
C THR A 267 -31.58 26.22 9.35
N SER A 268 -30.52 26.15 10.13
CA SER A 268 -29.64 24.98 10.16
C SER A 268 -30.27 23.90 11.05
N LEU A 269 -30.26 22.66 10.57
CA LEU A 269 -30.71 21.52 11.36
C LEU A 269 -29.68 21.21 12.45
N ASP A 270 -30.10 21.19 13.69
CA ASP A 270 -29.24 20.78 14.83
C ASP A 270 -29.30 19.26 14.95
N TRP A 271 -28.32 18.60 14.32
CA TRP A 271 -28.22 17.14 14.30
C TRP A 271 -27.98 16.51 15.66
N GLU A 272 -27.40 17.23 16.61
CA GLU A 272 -27.19 16.73 17.97
C GLU A 272 -28.55 16.55 18.68
N LYS A 273 -29.51 17.45 18.45
CA LYS A 273 -30.89 17.31 18.97
C LYS A 273 -31.64 16.15 18.31
N VAL A 274 -31.45 15.95 16.99
CA VAL A 274 -32.13 14.86 16.26
C VAL A 274 -31.65 13.49 16.72
N VAL A 275 -30.32 13.32 16.90
CA VAL A 275 -29.76 12.06 17.41
C VAL A 275 -30.22 11.78 18.85
N THR A 276 -30.31 12.81 19.70
CA THR A 276 -30.78 12.66 21.10
C THR A 276 -32.23 12.20 21.16
N VAL A 277 -33.09 12.72 20.29
CA VAL A 277 -34.51 12.30 20.22
C VAL A 277 -34.63 10.84 19.79
N LYS A 278 -33.94 10.40 18.75
CA LYS A 278 -33.96 8.98 18.33
C LYS A 278 -33.44 8.02 19.39
N THR A 279 -32.41 8.42 20.15
CA THR A 279 -31.87 7.59 21.24
C THR A 279 -32.80 7.51 22.43
N LEU A 280 -33.61 8.52 22.68
CA LEU A 280 -34.64 8.52 23.73
C LEU A 280 -35.83 7.66 23.33
N GLU A 281 -36.30 7.74 22.09
CA GLU A 281 -37.39 6.89 21.58
C GLU A 281 -37.00 5.40 21.53
N ALA A 282 -35.76 5.07 21.18
CA ALA A 282 -35.25 3.69 21.19
C ALA A 282 -35.08 3.10 22.59
N ARG A 283 -35.05 3.91 23.64
CA ARG A 283 -34.98 3.47 25.05
C ARG A 283 -36.37 3.38 25.72
N ALA A 284 -37.42 3.83 25.04
CA ALA A 284 -38.79 3.84 25.55
C ALA A 284 -39.66 2.70 24.97
N LEU A 285 -39.08 1.84 24.11
CA LEU A 285 -39.62 0.59 23.58
C LEU A 285 -38.82 -0.61 24.14
#